data_d29e0b9b37b24736a5876efb8f6d9b91
#
_entry.id   d29e0b9b37b24736a5876efb8f6d9b91
#
_cell.length_a   1.000
_cell.length_b   1.000
_cell.length_c   1.000
_cell.angle_alpha   90.00
_cell.angle_beta   90.00
_cell.angle_gamma   90.00
#
_symmetry.space_group_name_H-M   'P 1'
#
loop_
_entity.id
_entity.type
_entity.pdbx_description
1 polymer ?
#
loop_
_entity_poly.entity_id
_entity_poly.type
_entity_poly.pdbx_seq_one_letter_code
_entity_poly.pdbx_strand_id
1 'polypeptide(L)'
;ETGTEELTAQNIVLATGARARNLPGLEADGDRVWSYRHALVPPHMPKKLLVIGSGAIGIEFASFYNTLGAETTVVEVMDRVLPVEDAEISAFAKKQFVKQGMVIMEKATVKQLDRAKDKVTAHIESGGKVETREFDTVISAVGIVGNTEGLGLEALGVTIDRTHVVTDEYCRTGVEGLYAIGDIAGAPWLAHKASHEGVMVADLIAGKHAHPVKPESIAGCTYCHPQ
;
A
#
# COMPACT_ATOMS: atom_id res chain seq x y z
N GLU A 1 7.69 -5.64 32.91
CA GLU A 1 6.67 -6.71 32.83
C GLU A 1 5.41 -6.13 32.23
N THR A 2 5.11 -6.49 30.99
CA THR A 2 3.83 -6.17 30.37
C THR A 2 2.81 -7.17 30.89
N GLY A 3 2.07 -6.80 31.94
CA GLY A 3 0.95 -7.59 32.43
C GLY A 3 -0.13 -7.72 31.36
N THR A 4 -0.86 -8.83 31.38
CA THR A 4 -2.09 -8.99 30.59
C THR A 4 -3.24 -8.35 31.36
N GLU A 5 -3.99 -7.46 30.72
CA GLU A 5 -5.23 -6.90 31.23
C GLU A 5 -6.40 -7.44 30.42
N GLU A 6 -7.46 -7.89 31.09
CA GLU A 6 -8.67 -8.35 30.45
C GLU A 6 -9.72 -7.26 30.50
N LEU A 7 -10.21 -6.83 29.32
CA LEU A 7 -11.26 -5.83 29.17
C LEU A 7 -12.51 -6.48 28.56
N THR A 8 -13.67 -6.12 29.07
CA THR A 8 -14.97 -6.57 28.54
C THR A 8 -15.71 -5.36 27.98
N ALA A 9 -16.28 -5.51 26.77
CA ALA A 9 -17.09 -4.46 26.13
C ALA A 9 -18.27 -5.08 25.39
N GLN A 10 -19.35 -4.30 25.26
CA GLN A 10 -20.50 -4.71 24.43
C GLN A 10 -20.21 -4.59 22.93
N ASN A 11 -19.34 -3.63 22.58
CA ASN A 11 -18.94 -3.39 21.20
C ASN A 11 -17.42 -3.21 21.13
N ILE A 12 -16.81 -3.84 20.13
CA ILE A 12 -15.38 -3.77 19.84
C ILE A 12 -15.21 -3.35 18.39
N VAL A 13 -14.34 -2.36 18.15
CA VAL A 13 -14.02 -1.87 16.81
C VAL A 13 -12.56 -2.18 16.50
N LEU A 14 -12.34 -3.00 15.49
CA LEU A 14 -11.01 -3.29 14.97
C LEU A 14 -10.58 -2.18 14.01
N ALA A 15 -9.50 -1.49 14.34
CA ALA A 15 -8.92 -0.42 13.53
C ALA A 15 -7.38 -0.58 13.46
N THR A 16 -6.92 -1.82 13.35
CA THR A 16 -5.50 -2.19 13.40
C THR A 16 -4.73 -1.86 12.13
N GLY A 17 -5.45 -1.44 11.07
CA GLY A 17 -4.85 -0.94 9.84
C GLY A 17 -4.19 -2.02 8.99
N ALA A 18 -3.21 -1.59 8.21
CA ALA A 18 -2.46 -2.43 7.29
C ALA A 18 -0.96 -2.08 7.32
N ARG A 19 -0.16 -2.92 6.68
CA ARG A 19 1.29 -2.73 6.55
C ARG A 19 1.74 -3.04 5.13
N ALA A 20 2.96 -2.62 4.77
CA ALA A 20 3.58 -2.96 3.50
C ALA A 20 3.64 -4.48 3.31
N ARG A 21 3.24 -4.93 2.14
CA ARG A 21 3.41 -6.32 1.71
C ARG A 21 4.87 -6.59 1.41
N ASN A 22 5.41 -7.68 1.95
CA ASN A 22 6.71 -8.21 1.57
C ASN A 22 6.54 -9.33 0.54
N LEU A 23 7.35 -9.31 -0.49
CA LEU A 23 7.51 -10.42 -1.43
C LEU A 23 8.83 -11.14 -1.15
N PRO A 24 8.89 -12.48 -1.25
CA PRO A 24 10.11 -13.24 -1.06
C PRO A 24 11.25 -12.71 -1.93
N GLY A 25 12.40 -12.41 -1.31
CA GLY A 25 13.58 -11.83 -1.96
C GLY A 25 13.54 -10.33 -2.22
N LEU A 26 12.40 -9.67 -1.97
CA LEU A 26 12.22 -8.22 -2.14
C LEU A 26 11.85 -7.53 -0.82
N GLU A 27 12.10 -8.18 0.33
CA GLU A 27 11.74 -7.68 1.64
C GLU A 27 12.51 -6.39 1.95
N ALA A 28 11.83 -5.44 2.59
CA ALA A 28 12.48 -4.24 3.06
C ALA A 28 13.44 -4.55 4.22
N ASP A 29 14.68 -4.06 4.13
CA ASP A 29 15.72 -4.18 5.15
C ASP A 29 15.95 -2.88 5.93
N GLY A 30 15.41 -1.77 5.42
CA GLY A 30 15.57 -0.44 6.01
C GLY A 30 16.90 0.24 5.68
N ASP A 31 17.83 -0.45 5.04
CA ASP A 31 19.11 0.10 4.57
C ASP A 31 19.06 0.41 3.08
N ARG A 32 18.98 -0.60 2.23
CA ARG A 32 18.98 -0.46 0.77
C ARG A 32 17.63 -0.72 0.13
N VAL A 33 16.83 -1.59 0.75
CA VAL A 33 15.46 -1.87 0.31
C VAL A 33 14.49 -1.29 1.33
N TRP A 34 13.70 -0.34 0.91
CA TRP A 34 12.80 0.44 1.75
C TRP A 34 11.35 0.02 1.56
N SER A 35 10.58 -0.01 2.64
CA SER A 35 9.13 0.13 2.61
C SER A 35 8.75 1.62 2.63
N TYR A 36 7.45 1.92 2.54
CA TYR A 36 6.95 3.28 2.69
C TYR A 36 7.41 3.97 3.98
N ARG A 37 7.57 3.23 5.08
CA ARG A 37 8.02 3.77 6.37
C ARG A 37 9.43 4.36 6.28
N HIS A 38 10.34 3.62 5.64
CA HIS A 38 11.71 4.07 5.42
C HIS A 38 11.77 5.21 4.39
N ALA A 39 10.92 5.12 3.35
CA ALA A 39 10.84 6.16 2.32
C ALA A 39 10.29 7.50 2.85
N LEU A 40 9.45 7.49 3.88
CA LEU A 40 8.96 8.70 4.56
C LEU A 40 10.03 9.37 5.45
N VAL A 41 10.94 8.58 6.03
CA VAL A 41 12.03 9.06 6.89
C VAL A 41 13.33 8.42 6.40
N PRO A 42 13.85 8.88 5.25
CA PRO A 42 14.96 8.20 4.58
C PRO A 42 16.26 8.37 5.37
N PRO A 43 17.06 7.29 5.52
CA PRO A 43 18.37 7.36 6.16
C PRO A 43 19.40 8.13 5.33
N HIS A 44 19.16 8.23 4.01
CA HIS A 44 19.99 8.98 3.06
C HIS A 44 19.16 9.40 1.84
N MET A 45 19.63 10.35 1.06
CA MET A 45 19.01 10.74 -0.19
C MET A 45 19.46 9.78 -1.31
N PRO A 46 18.55 9.07 -1.99
CA PRO A 46 18.92 8.21 -3.12
C PRO A 46 19.39 9.04 -4.33
N LYS A 47 20.37 8.50 -5.05
CA LYS A 47 20.83 9.05 -6.34
C LYS A 47 20.27 8.26 -7.51
N LYS A 48 20.24 6.92 -7.38
CA LYS A 48 19.66 6.00 -8.36
C LYS A 48 18.62 5.13 -7.66
N LEU A 49 17.37 5.44 -7.86
CA LEU A 49 16.23 4.84 -7.17
C LEU A 49 15.50 3.86 -8.10
N LEU A 50 15.26 2.64 -7.60
CA LEU A 50 14.28 1.72 -8.16
C LEU A 50 13.01 1.76 -7.31
N VAL A 51 11.86 1.91 -7.94
CA VAL A 51 10.55 1.72 -7.31
C VAL A 51 9.89 0.50 -7.92
N ILE A 52 9.54 -0.48 -7.10
CA ILE A 52 8.86 -1.72 -7.49
C ILE A 52 7.37 -1.57 -7.19
N GLY A 53 6.56 -1.53 -8.25
CA GLY A 53 5.12 -1.23 -8.20
C GLY A 53 4.81 0.22 -8.53
N SER A 54 3.80 0.42 -9.36
CA SER A 54 3.35 1.71 -9.86
C SER A 54 1.92 2.09 -9.44
N GLY A 55 1.43 1.49 -8.37
CA GLY A 55 0.23 1.99 -7.69
C GLY A 55 0.49 3.36 -7.06
N ALA A 56 -0.53 3.97 -6.43
CA ALA A 56 -0.43 5.31 -5.84
C ALA A 56 0.83 5.48 -4.98
N ILE A 57 1.08 4.57 -4.03
CA ILE A 57 2.25 4.62 -3.14
C ILE A 57 3.57 4.67 -3.94
N GLY A 58 3.73 3.78 -4.92
CA GLY A 58 4.96 3.72 -5.71
C GLY A 58 5.18 4.96 -6.54
N ILE A 59 4.14 5.47 -7.19
CA ILE A 59 4.21 6.67 -8.03
C ILE A 59 4.43 7.94 -7.19
N GLU A 60 3.81 8.05 -6.03
CA GLU A 60 4.02 9.18 -5.13
C GLU A 60 5.50 9.28 -4.71
N PHE A 61 6.10 8.18 -4.25
CA PHE A 61 7.52 8.17 -3.91
C PHE A 61 8.42 8.37 -5.14
N ALA A 62 8.11 7.75 -6.28
CA ALA A 62 8.86 7.95 -7.52
C ALA A 62 8.87 9.42 -7.93
N SER A 63 7.70 10.08 -7.93
CA SER A 63 7.55 11.49 -8.24
C SER A 63 8.30 12.39 -7.25
N PHE A 64 8.17 12.11 -5.95
CA PHE A 64 8.83 12.84 -4.88
C PHE A 64 10.36 12.81 -5.02
N TYR A 65 10.94 11.62 -5.09
CA TYR A 65 12.39 11.48 -5.17
C TYR A 65 12.97 11.94 -6.51
N ASN A 66 12.23 11.72 -7.61
CA ASN A 66 12.62 12.27 -8.92
C ASN A 66 12.69 13.80 -8.90
N THR A 67 11.71 14.45 -8.27
CA THR A 67 11.70 15.92 -8.10
C THR A 67 12.88 16.41 -7.25
N LEU A 68 13.32 15.61 -6.28
CA LEU A 68 14.51 15.90 -5.47
C LEU A 68 15.83 15.55 -6.17
N GLY A 69 15.79 15.09 -7.42
CA GLY A 69 16.97 14.86 -8.25
C GLY A 69 17.48 13.42 -8.30
N ALA A 70 16.74 12.44 -7.79
CA ALA A 70 17.09 11.02 -7.97
C ALA A 70 16.81 10.56 -9.42
N GLU A 71 17.75 9.81 -10.02
CA GLU A 71 17.49 9.05 -11.25
C GLU A 71 16.52 7.91 -10.92
N THR A 72 15.26 8.06 -11.31
CA THR A 72 14.20 7.14 -10.86
C THR A 72 13.77 6.19 -11.96
N THR A 73 13.76 4.89 -11.64
CA THR A 73 13.20 3.82 -12.46
C THR A 73 12.02 3.19 -11.73
N VAL A 74 10.90 3.04 -12.41
CA VAL A 74 9.69 2.36 -11.90
C VAL A 74 9.48 1.07 -12.69
N VAL A 75 9.32 -0.04 -11.98
CA VAL A 75 9.03 -1.36 -12.57
C VAL A 75 7.62 -1.78 -12.17
N GLU A 76 6.78 -2.06 -13.18
CA GLU A 76 5.39 -2.46 -13.02
C GLU A 76 5.10 -3.77 -13.75
N VAL A 77 4.50 -4.72 -13.04
CA VAL A 77 4.13 -6.02 -13.59
C VAL A 77 2.93 -5.92 -14.53
N MET A 78 2.03 -4.99 -14.26
CA MET A 78 0.87 -4.72 -15.10
C MET A 78 1.27 -4.04 -16.40
N ASP A 79 0.31 -3.88 -17.29
CA ASP A 79 0.52 -3.28 -18.62
C ASP A 79 0.47 -1.75 -18.63
N ARG A 80 0.25 -1.11 -17.48
CA ARG A 80 0.21 0.35 -17.32
C ARG A 80 0.52 0.78 -15.89
N VAL A 81 1.01 2.00 -15.74
CA VAL A 81 1.14 2.67 -14.43
C VAL A 81 -0.23 3.01 -13.87
N LEU A 82 -0.32 3.16 -12.54
CA LEU A 82 -1.57 3.46 -11.85
C LEU A 82 -2.71 2.54 -12.33
N PRO A 83 -2.56 1.21 -12.23
CA PRO A 83 -3.41 0.24 -12.94
C PRO A 83 -4.88 0.26 -12.50
N VAL A 84 -5.21 0.88 -11.37
CA VAL A 84 -6.58 1.04 -10.86
C VAL A 84 -7.27 2.29 -11.42
N GLU A 85 -6.53 3.20 -12.04
CA GLU A 85 -7.06 4.42 -12.63
C GLU A 85 -7.58 4.18 -14.05
N ASP A 86 -8.33 5.15 -14.57
CA ASP A 86 -8.77 5.15 -15.95
C ASP A 86 -7.58 5.04 -16.94
N ALA A 87 -7.75 4.30 -18.02
CA ALA A 87 -6.68 4.02 -18.97
C ALA A 87 -6.10 5.28 -19.64
N GLU A 88 -6.94 6.28 -19.92
CA GLU A 88 -6.49 7.55 -20.49
C GLU A 88 -5.69 8.37 -19.47
N ILE A 89 -6.13 8.37 -18.21
CA ILE A 89 -5.41 9.02 -17.10
C ILE A 89 -4.06 8.34 -16.87
N SER A 90 -4.02 7.01 -16.84
CA SER A 90 -2.77 6.25 -16.70
C SER A 90 -1.78 6.56 -17.83
N ALA A 91 -2.26 6.61 -19.08
CA ALA A 91 -1.44 6.93 -20.24
C ALA A 91 -0.93 8.38 -20.19
N PHE A 92 -1.78 9.32 -19.79
CA PHE A 92 -1.41 10.73 -19.60
C PHE A 92 -0.32 10.86 -18.51
N ALA A 93 -0.54 10.27 -17.34
CA ALA A 93 0.39 10.28 -16.23
C ALA A 93 1.77 9.70 -16.62
N LYS A 94 1.80 8.53 -17.27
CA LYS A 94 3.02 7.92 -17.80
C LYS A 94 3.80 8.88 -18.69
N LYS A 95 3.10 9.55 -19.64
CA LYS A 95 3.73 10.51 -20.54
C LYS A 95 4.39 11.66 -19.79
N GLN A 96 3.76 12.15 -18.71
CA GLN A 96 4.34 13.21 -17.88
C GLN A 96 5.53 12.70 -17.08
N PHE A 97 5.47 11.52 -16.49
CA PHE A 97 6.59 10.92 -15.74
C PHE A 97 7.83 10.72 -16.62
N VAL A 98 7.63 10.17 -17.83
CA VAL A 98 8.73 10.01 -18.80
C VAL A 98 9.32 11.37 -19.21
N LYS A 99 8.47 12.40 -19.42
CA LYS A 99 8.93 13.76 -19.72
C LYS A 99 9.76 14.38 -18.58
N GLN A 100 9.48 13.99 -17.34
CA GLN A 100 10.22 14.40 -16.14
C GLN A 100 11.52 13.59 -15.94
N GLY A 101 11.84 12.66 -16.83
CA GLY A 101 13.07 11.87 -16.80
C GLY A 101 12.97 10.54 -16.09
N MET A 102 11.79 10.12 -15.63
CA MET A 102 11.61 8.79 -15.05
C MET A 102 11.68 7.69 -16.12
N VAL A 103 12.32 6.59 -15.81
CA VAL A 103 12.28 5.37 -16.61
C VAL A 103 11.11 4.51 -16.13
N ILE A 104 10.14 4.24 -17.00
CA ILE A 104 8.97 3.42 -16.69
C ILE A 104 9.05 2.10 -17.46
N MET A 105 9.06 1.01 -16.73
CA MET A 105 9.11 -0.36 -17.26
C MET A 105 7.82 -1.09 -16.90
N GLU A 106 6.87 -1.13 -17.83
CA GLU A 106 5.63 -1.90 -17.72
C GLU A 106 5.83 -3.32 -18.22
N LYS A 107 4.94 -4.25 -17.81
CA LYS A 107 5.06 -5.70 -18.12
C LYS A 107 6.44 -6.21 -17.74
N ALA A 108 6.98 -5.71 -16.65
CA ALA A 108 8.29 -6.03 -16.14
C ALA A 108 8.21 -6.48 -14.67
N THR A 109 9.06 -7.43 -14.31
CA THR A 109 9.06 -8.00 -12.95
C THR A 109 10.48 -8.00 -12.41
N VAL A 110 10.67 -7.50 -11.20
CA VAL A 110 11.91 -7.68 -10.47
C VAL A 110 11.93 -9.10 -9.90
N LYS A 111 12.84 -9.94 -10.40
CA LYS A 111 12.97 -11.36 -10.00
C LYS A 111 13.83 -11.54 -8.76
N GLN A 112 14.85 -10.71 -8.62
CA GLN A 112 15.86 -10.84 -7.57
C GLN A 112 16.52 -9.49 -7.32
N LEU A 113 16.93 -9.29 -6.07
CA LEU A 113 17.75 -8.16 -5.63
C LEU A 113 19.03 -8.72 -4.98
N ASP A 114 20.18 -8.45 -5.58
CA ASP A 114 21.48 -8.74 -4.98
C ASP A 114 21.95 -7.51 -4.22
N ARG A 115 21.99 -7.62 -2.90
CA ARG A 115 22.28 -6.52 -1.97
C ARG A 115 23.76 -6.47 -1.66
N ALA A 116 24.40 -5.35 -1.93
CA ALA A 116 25.77 -5.04 -1.53
C ALA A 116 25.78 -3.86 -0.56
N LYS A 117 26.93 -3.55 0.01
CA LYS A 117 27.08 -2.49 1.02
C LYS A 117 26.65 -1.11 0.50
N ASP A 118 26.89 -0.81 -0.77
CA ASP A 118 26.73 0.52 -1.39
C ASP A 118 25.72 0.53 -2.55
N LYS A 119 25.23 -0.65 -2.98
CA LYS A 119 24.33 -0.78 -4.12
C LYS A 119 23.44 -2.00 -4.02
N VAL A 120 22.39 -1.99 -4.83
CA VAL A 120 21.53 -3.15 -5.11
C VAL A 120 21.54 -3.41 -6.60
N THR A 121 21.82 -4.64 -7.00
CA THR A 121 21.65 -5.08 -8.39
C THR A 121 20.28 -5.74 -8.54
N ALA A 122 19.42 -5.15 -9.36
CA ALA A 122 18.09 -5.67 -9.64
C ALA A 122 18.11 -6.49 -10.93
N HIS A 123 17.59 -7.72 -10.89
CA HIS A 123 17.34 -8.57 -12.04
C HIS A 123 15.91 -8.36 -12.51
N ILE A 124 15.74 -7.66 -13.63
CA ILE A 124 14.45 -7.25 -14.16
C ILE A 124 14.11 -8.05 -15.39
N GLU A 125 13.03 -8.81 -15.35
CA GLU A 125 12.49 -9.53 -16.49
C GLU A 125 11.46 -8.69 -17.22
N SER A 126 11.62 -8.53 -18.53
CA SER A 126 10.65 -7.92 -19.42
C SER A 126 10.69 -8.61 -20.78
N GLY A 127 9.52 -9.00 -21.32
CA GLY A 127 9.43 -9.67 -22.62
C GLY A 127 10.22 -10.99 -22.71
N GLY A 128 10.36 -11.73 -21.61
CA GLY A 128 11.10 -13.00 -21.54
C GLY A 128 12.62 -12.84 -21.50
N LYS A 129 13.13 -11.61 -21.38
CA LYS A 129 14.55 -11.32 -21.21
C LYS A 129 14.81 -10.75 -19.83
N VAL A 130 15.89 -11.19 -19.20
CA VAL A 130 16.34 -10.63 -17.92
C VAL A 130 17.51 -9.69 -18.18
N GLU A 131 17.40 -8.47 -17.68
CA GLU A 131 18.50 -7.52 -17.63
C GLU A 131 18.84 -7.18 -16.18
N THR A 132 20.08 -6.77 -15.95
CA THR A 132 20.53 -6.31 -14.63
C THR A 132 20.75 -4.82 -14.63
N ARG A 133 20.28 -4.14 -13.57
CA ARG A 133 20.51 -2.70 -13.34
C ARG A 133 20.96 -2.45 -11.92
N GLU A 134 21.85 -1.49 -11.74
CA GLU A 134 22.36 -1.10 -10.42
C GLU A 134 21.66 0.17 -9.91
N PHE A 135 21.26 0.11 -8.64
CA PHE A 135 20.63 1.18 -7.89
C PHE A 135 21.33 1.33 -6.54
N ASP A 136 21.23 2.49 -5.92
CA ASP A 136 21.71 2.66 -4.55
C ASP A 136 20.60 2.43 -3.52
N THR A 137 19.34 2.55 -3.97
CA THR A 137 18.17 2.37 -3.12
C THR A 137 17.01 1.75 -3.93
N VAL A 138 16.23 0.92 -3.27
CA VAL A 138 15.01 0.31 -3.82
C VAL A 138 13.85 0.61 -2.88
N ILE A 139 12.71 1.05 -3.41
CA ILE A 139 11.45 1.13 -2.68
C ILE A 139 10.55 -0.02 -3.14
N SER A 140 10.14 -0.88 -2.22
CA SER A 140 9.17 -1.95 -2.46
C SER A 140 7.77 -1.43 -2.16
N ALA A 141 6.97 -1.19 -3.22
CA ALA A 141 5.61 -0.67 -3.18
C ALA A 141 4.61 -1.65 -3.81
N VAL A 142 4.72 -2.93 -3.44
CA VAL A 142 4.01 -4.07 -4.06
C VAL A 142 2.65 -4.37 -3.40
N GLY A 143 2.07 -3.40 -2.76
CA GLY A 143 0.78 -3.47 -2.08
C GLY A 143 0.89 -3.51 -0.56
N ILE A 144 -0.26 -3.71 0.08
CA ILE A 144 -0.38 -3.76 1.53
C ILE A 144 -1.14 -5.02 1.97
N VAL A 145 -1.03 -5.36 3.25
CA VAL A 145 -1.72 -6.47 3.90
C VAL A 145 -2.34 -5.99 5.21
N GLY A 146 -3.57 -6.40 5.48
CA GLY A 146 -4.27 -6.07 6.73
C GLY A 146 -3.57 -6.68 7.95
N ASN A 147 -3.64 -6.00 9.08
CA ASN A 147 -3.06 -6.48 10.34
C ASN A 147 -4.08 -7.33 11.10
N THR A 148 -4.29 -8.56 10.67
CA THR A 148 -5.28 -9.49 11.20
C THR A 148 -4.68 -10.58 12.10
N GLU A 149 -3.37 -10.82 12.00
CA GLU A 149 -2.71 -11.93 12.69
C GLU A 149 -2.65 -11.69 14.22
N GLY A 150 -2.80 -12.78 14.97
CA GLY A 150 -2.66 -12.77 16.42
C GLY A 150 -3.83 -12.14 17.19
N LEU A 151 -4.91 -11.77 16.49
CA LEU A 151 -6.11 -11.18 17.09
C LEU A 151 -7.19 -12.24 17.45
N GLY A 152 -6.96 -13.50 17.11
CA GLY A 152 -7.91 -14.60 17.39
C GLY A 152 -9.21 -14.53 16.56
N LEU A 153 -9.21 -13.80 15.44
CA LEU A 153 -10.41 -13.51 14.64
C LEU A 153 -11.07 -14.76 14.07
N GLU A 154 -10.28 -15.73 13.63
CA GLU A 154 -10.76 -17.00 13.07
C GLU A 154 -11.51 -17.83 14.12
N ALA A 155 -11.01 -17.83 15.37
CA ALA A 155 -11.66 -18.53 16.48
C ALA A 155 -13.02 -17.91 16.86
N LEU A 156 -13.21 -16.63 16.57
CA LEU A 156 -14.47 -15.91 16.75
C LEU A 156 -15.43 -16.08 15.58
N GLY A 157 -15.01 -16.73 14.49
CA GLY A 157 -15.81 -16.89 13.29
C GLY A 157 -15.81 -15.69 12.34
N VAL A 158 -14.86 -14.77 12.51
CA VAL A 158 -14.67 -13.63 11.60
C VAL A 158 -14.13 -14.13 10.27
N THR A 159 -14.76 -13.73 9.18
CA THR A 159 -14.30 -14.06 7.83
C THR A 159 -13.15 -13.12 7.42
N ILE A 160 -12.05 -13.73 6.99
CA ILE A 160 -10.90 -13.00 6.42
C ILE A 160 -10.76 -13.41 4.95
N ASP A 161 -10.82 -12.43 4.04
CA ASP A 161 -10.50 -12.63 2.63
C ASP A 161 -9.06 -12.17 2.38
N ARG A 162 -8.19 -13.11 2.00
CA ARG A 162 -6.74 -12.91 1.83
C ARG A 162 -6.10 -12.39 3.12
N THR A 163 -6.14 -11.09 3.38
CA THR A 163 -5.54 -10.47 4.57
C THR A 163 -6.44 -9.42 5.22
N HIS A 164 -7.66 -9.25 4.75
CA HIS A 164 -8.59 -8.22 5.23
C HIS A 164 -9.84 -8.85 5.82
N VAL A 165 -10.37 -8.22 6.85
CA VAL A 165 -11.64 -8.61 7.47
C VAL A 165 -12.78 -8.30 6.52
N VAL A 166 -13.62 -9.29 6.24
CA VAL A 166 -14.84 -9.09 5.46
C VAL A 166 -15.89 -8.43 6.33
N THR A 167 -16.47 -7.33 5.85
CA THR A 167 -17.53 -6.59 6.54
C THR A 167 -18.72 -6.35 5.65
N ASP A 168 -19.88 -6.11 6.26
CA ASP A 168 -21.03 -5.55 5.57
C ASP A 168 -20.87 -4.03 5.35
N GLU A 169 -21.89 -3.40 4.74
CA GLU A 169 -21.93 -1.95 4.48
C GLU A 169 -21.91 -1.07 5.74
N TYR A 170 -22.17 -1.66 6.93
CA TYR A 170 -22.10 -1.02 8.23
C TYR A 170 -20.85 -1.39 9.03
N CYS A 171 -19.83 -1.94 8.36
CA CYS A 171 -18.57 -2.40 8.97
C CYS A 171 -18.74 -3.52 10.01
N ARG A 172 -19.84 -4.30 9.99
CA ARG A 172 -20.04 -5.44 10.86
C ARG A 172 -19.28 -6.64 10.32
N THR A 173 -18.64 -7.40 11.20
CA THR A 173 -17.84 -8.58 10.82
C THR A 173 -18.66 -9.87 10.70
N GLY A 174 -19.97 -9.81 10.97
CA GLY A 174 -20.83 -11.00 11.13
C GLY A 174 -20.83 -11.58 12.56
N VAL A 175 -19.91 -11.14 13.41
CA VAL A 175 -19.90 -11.45 14.85
C VAL A 175 -20.58 -10.30 15.59
N GLU A 176 -21.55 -10.62 16.46
CA GLU A 176 -22.33 -9.61 17.18
C GLU A 176 -21.42 -8.73 18.04
N GLY A 177 -21.59 -7.39 17.97
CA GLY A 177 -20.80 -6.43 18.71
C GLY A 177 -19.36 -6.23 18.18
N LEU A 178 -18.96 -6.91 17.08
CA LEU A 178 -17.60 -6.76 16.53
C LEU A 178 -17.63 -6.09 15.15
N TYR A 179 -16.92 -5.00 15.03
CA TYR A 179 -16.79 -4.16 13.83
C TYR A 179 -15.35 -4.09 13.35
N ALA A 180 -15.14 -3.84 12.06
CA ALA A 180 -13.80 -3.55 11.51
C ALA A 180 -13.87 -2.35 10.56
N ILE A 181 -12.96 -1.38 10.72
CA ILE A 181 -12.93 -0.12 9.96
C ILE A 181 -11.53 0.18 9.44
N GLY A 182 -11.47 1.01 8.42
CA GLY A 182 -10.21 1.46 7.83
C GLY A 182 -9.53 0.37 7.02
N ASP A 183 -8.19 0.40 6.99
CA ASP A 183 -7.41 -0.45 6.10
C ASP A 183 -7.55 -1.94 6.37
N ILE A 184 -7.83 -2.35 7.61
CA ILE A 184 -8.08 -3.75 7.93
C ILE A 184 -9.33 -4.30 7.24
N ALA A 185 -10.31 -3.44 6.96
CA ALA A 185 -11.57 -3.80 6.28
C ALA A 185 -11.48 -3.75 4.74
N GLY A 186 -10.29 -3.53 4.18
CA GLY A 186 -10.04 -3.57 2.74
C GLY A 186 -10.08 -2.21 2.03
N ALA A 187 -9.97 -2.29 0.70
CA ALA A 187 -9.91 -1.12 -0.17
C ALA A 187 -11.23 -0.31 -0.21
N PRO A 188 -11.14 0.98 -0.57
CA PRO A 188 -9.95 1.77 -0.80
C PRO A 188 -9.23 2.10 0.53
N TRP A 189 -7.91 2.03 0.54
CA TRP A 189 -7.08 2.28 1.74
C TRP A 189 -6.79 3.78 1.87
N LEU A 190 -7.76 4.50 2.41
CA LEU A 190 -7.75 5.97 2.48
C LEU A 190 -8.18 6.43 3.88
N ALA A 191 -7.44 7.39 4.43
CA ALA A 191 -7.67 7.89 5.77
C ALA A 191 -9.09 8.47 5.97
N HIS A 192 -9.62 9.17 4.97
CA HIS A 192 -10.97 9.72 5.04
C HIS A 192 -12.05 8.63 4.97
N LYS A 193 -11.84 7.51 4.24
CA LYS A 193 -12.72 6.33 4.33
C LYS A 193 -12.79 5.84 5.76
N ALA A 194 -11.63 5.58 6.38
CA ALA A 194 -11.56 5.10 7.76
C ALA A 194 -12.25 6.05 8.75
N SER A 195 -12.08 7.37 8.57
CA SER A 195 -12.71 8.37 9.41
C SER A 195 -14.25 8.34 9.30
N HIS A 196 -14.78 8.27 8.08
CA HIS A 196 -16.22 8.18 7.84
C HIS A 196 -16.82 6.86 8.35
N GLU A 197 -16.13 5.75 8.15
CA GLU A 197 -16.52 4.45 8.72
C GLU A 197 -16.57 4.50 10.26
N GLY A 198 -15.56 5.12 10.88
CA GLY A 198 -15.50 5.29 12.34
C GLY A 198 -16.66 6.09 12.89
N VAL A 199 -17.02 7.22 12.26
CA VAL A 199 -18.19 8.03 12.63
C VAL A 199 -19.48 7.23 12.45
N MET A 200 -19.64 6.56 11.31
CA MET A 200 -20.82 5.72 11.03
C MET A 200 -21.00 4.63 12.08
N VAL A 201 -19.93 3.89 12.42
CA VAL A 201 -19.98 2.82 13.43
C VAL A 201 -20.30 3.39 14.81
N ALA A 202 -19.72 4.54 15.19
CA ALA A 202 -20.03 5.20 16.46
C ALA A 202 -21.49 5.63 16.56
N ASP A 203 -22.07 6.20 15.50
CA ASP A 203 -23.48 6.57 15.46
C ASP A 203 -24.38 5.32 15.49
N LEU A 204 -24.01 4.24 14.80
CA LEU A 204 -24.73 2.97 14.85
C LEU A 204 -24.77 2.40 16.27
N ILE A 205 -23.64 2.34 16.96
CA ILE A 205 -23.52 1.85 18.34
C ILE A 205 -24.34 2.74 19.31
N ALA A 206 -24.36 4.05 19.05
CA ALA A 206 -25.16 5.00 19.86
C ALA A 206 -26.66 4.95 19.57
N GLY A 207 -27.13 4.06 18.69
CA GLY A 207 -28.54 3.93 18.28
C GLY A 207 -29.05 5.12 17.46
N LYS A 208 -28.15 5.88 16.85
CA LYS A 208 -28.50 6.96 15.93
C LYS A 208 -28.69 6.43 14.50
N HIS A 209 -29.27 7.27 13.66
CA HIS A 209 -29.41 6.96 12.25
C HIS A 209 -28.03 7.06 11.56
N ALA A 210 -27.48 5.91 11.16
CA ALA A 210 -26.22 5.81 10.46
C ALA A 210 -26.44 5.55 8.97
N HIS A 211 -25.62 6.16 8.11
CA HIS A 211 -25.65 5.94 6.67
C HIS A 211 -24.36 5.22 6.24
N PRO A 212 -24.47 4.14 5.44
CA PRO A 212 -23.30 3.44 4.92
C PRO A 212 -22.41 4.36 4.08
N VAL A 213 -21.11 4.18 4.22
CA VAL A 213 -20.13 4.83 3.36
C VAL A 213 -20.11 4.09 2.01
N LYS A 214 -20.55 4.76 0.96
CA LYS A 214 -20.60 4.17 -0.38
C LYS A 214 -19.22 4.25 -1.05
N PRO A 215 -18.63 3.12 -1.50
CA PRO A 215 -17.31 3.11 -2.13
C PRO A 215 -17.17 4.09 -3.30
N GLU A 216 -18.21 4.24 -4.11
CA GLU A 216 -18.24 5.16 -5.26
C GLU A 216 -18.22 6.65 -4.88
N SER A 217 -18.49 6.98 -3.62
CA SER A 217 -18.42 8.36 -3.11
C SER A 217 -17.08 8.71 -2.47
N ILE A 218 -16.16 7.75 -2.39
CA ILE A 218 -14.85 7.94 -1.80
C ILE A 218 -13.88 8.43 -2.87
N ALA A 219 -13.51 9.72 -2.81
CA ALA A 219 -12.56 10.29 -3.75
C ALA A 219 -11.14 9.73 -3.49
N GLY A 220 -10.49 9.22 -4.54
CA GLY A 220 -9.07 8.89 -4.51
C GLY A 220 -8.23 9.98 -5.17
N CYS A 221 -7.00 10.13 -4.72
CA CYS A 221 -6.01 11.02 -5.34
C CYS A 221 -4.63 10.40 -5.19
N THR A 222 -3.82 10.44 -6.25
CA THR A 222 -2.40 10.12 -6.21
C THR A 222 -1.62 11.43 -6.17
N TYR A 223 -0.95 11.69 -5.04
CA TYR A 223 -0.21 12.94 -4.80
C TYR A 223 1.15 12.92 -5.50
N CYS A 224 1.14 12.95 -6.81
CA CYS A 224 2.33 13.01 -7.67
C CYS A 224 2.33 14.32 -8.47
N HIS A 225 3.30 14.51 -9.37
CA HIS A 225 3.31 15.65 -10.27
C HIS A 225 3.24 15.16 -11.73
N PRO A 226 2.20 15.59 -12.51
CA PRO A 226 0.98 16.31 -12.06
C PRO A 226 0.07 15.45 -11.16
N GLN A 227 -0.77 16.11 -10.38
CA GLN A 227 -1.84 15.49 -9.58
C GLN A 227 -3.04 15.17 -10.47
#